data_5ff4a7df1ca2b13d3862e1e5a8496334
#
_entry.id   5ff4a7df1ca2b13d3862e1e5a8496334
#
_cell.length_a   1.000
_cell.length_b   1.000
_cell.length_c   1.000
_cell.angle_alpha   90.00
_cell.angle_beta   90.00
_cell.angle_gamma   90.00
#
_symmetry.space_group_name_H-M   'P 1'
#
loop_
_entity.id
_entity.type
_entity.pdbx_description
1 polymer ?
#
loop_
_entity_poly.entity_id
_entity_poly.type
_entity_poly.pdbx_seq_one_letter_code
_entity_poly.pdbx_strand_id
1 'polypeptide(L)'
;MKIRTLASFIALVPLFFAISCSPKASETENADEIAVADTVVSDSIVAESVVEPETEPVFITPDLAFMEVHGHVKSVEYASGRKAIFDEKGNMVEYVTEYSGDFEVFIGRDDDGYIVSTYDGPGGSEMFGYDKEKVRLIQTAAGDGSLYSECNFDYDEGGNVIRYNFVDEDRAEETRDEWSADVEIVAKDEQGNWTELKSGDATVKRTIIYY
;
A
#
# COMPACT_ATOMS: atom_id res chain seq x y z
N MET A 1 1.98 34.60 10.09
CA MET A 1 2.15 33.39 9.29
C MET A 1 1.29 32.32 9.91
N LYS A 2 0.09 32.07 9.37
CA LYS A 2 -0.85 31.09 9.93
C LYS A 2 -0.57 29.76 9.22
N ILE A 3 0.04 28.82 9.92
CA ILE A 3 0.16 27.44 9.50
C ILE A 3 -1.27 26.88 9.47
N ARG A 4 -1.85 26.75 8.27
CA ARG A 4 -3.07 25.96 8.08
C ARG A 4 -2.62 24.51 7.94
N THR A 5 -2.91 23.75 8.96
CA THR A 5 -2.79 22.28 8.95
C THR A 5 -3.63 21.77 7.78
N LEU A 6 -2.99 21.34 6.71
CA LEU A 6 -3.63 20.56 5.64
C LEU A 6 -3.83 19.14 6.21
N ALA A 7 -4.90 18.97 6.95
CA ALA A 7 -5.35 17.67 7.35
C ALA A 7 -6.39 17.20 6.35
N SER A 8 -6.21 16.03 5.85
CA SER A 8 -7.16 15.20 5.12
C SER A 8 -7.06 15.24 3.60
N PHE A 9 -6.47 14.19 3.04
CA PHE A 9 -6.95 13.57 1.80
C PHE A 9 -6.01 12.45 1.35
N ILE A 10 -5.77 11.43 2.16
CA ILE A 10 -5.26 10.16 1.66
C ILE A 10 -5.88 9.04 2.51
N ALA A 11 -7.03 8.55 2.10
CA ALA A 11 -7.77 7.52 2.84
C ALA A 11 -7.35 6.09 2.48
N LEU A 12 -6.42 5.90 1.56
CA LEU A 12 -5.95 4.56 1.20
C LEU A 12 -4.57 4.21 1.75
N VAL A 13 -3.77 5.22 2.02
CA VAL A 13 -2.58 5.03 2.84
C VAL A 13 -2.99 5.41 4.25
N PRO A 14 -3.15 4.44 5.14
CA PRO A 14 -3.59 4.76 6.48
C PRO A 14 -2.62 5.70 7.14
N LEU A 15 -3.11 6.88 7.45
CA LEU A 15 -2.53 7.77 8.45
C LEU A 15 -1.08 8.22 8.23
N PHE A 16 -0.85 9.11 7.27
CA PHE A 16 0.39 9.90 7.30
C PHE A 16 0.13 11.40 7.36
N PHE A 17 -0.50 11.90 8.41
CA PHE A 17 -0.53 13.32 8.71
C PHE A 17 -0.34 13.56 10.19
N ALA A 18 0.84 13.87 10.53
CA ALA A 18 1.29 14.90 11.46
C ALA A 18 2.73 14.59 11.87
N ILE A 19 3.69 15.15 11.18
CA ILE A 19 4.93 15.60 11.82
C ILE A 19 5.68 16.46 10.80
N SER A 20 5.54 17.78 11.00
CA SER A 20 6.52 18.73 10.53
C SER A 20 7.73 18.60 11.45
N CYS A 21 8.79 17.98 10.99
CA CYS A 21 10.11 18.13 11.60
C CYS A 21 11.16 18.27 10.52
N SER A 22 11.80 19.43 10.52
CA SER A 22 12.93 19.80 9.69
C SER A 22 14.09 18.81 9.77
N PRO A 23 14.82 18.62 8.67
CA PRO A 23 15.98 17.75 8.65
C PRO A 23 17.16 18.41 9.36
N LYS A 24 17.76 17.69 10.28
CA LYS A 24 19.08 18.03 10.83
C LYS A 24 20.10 17.14 10.17
N ALA A 25 20.92 17.75 9.33
CA ALA A 25 22.08 17.13 8.70
C ALA A 25 23.06 16.60 9.74
N SER A 26 23.58 15.41 9.52
CA SER A 26 24.81 14.93 10.14
C SER A 26 25.56 14.05 9.13
N GLU A 27 26.59 14.62 8.56
CA GLU A 27 27.67 13.91 7.86
C GLU A 27 28.40 12.98 8.83
N THR A 28 28.78 11.81 8.40
CA THR A 28 30.12 11.27 8.72
C THR A 28 30.51 10.14 7.73
N GLU A 29 31.57 10.41 6.99
CA GLU A 29 32.38 9.42 6.25
C GLU A 29 32.96 8.38 7.21
N ASN A 30 33.12 7.12 6.72
CA ASN A 30 34.42 6.46 6.74
C ASN A 30 34.43 5.17 5.89
N ALA A 31 35.36 5.17 4.97
CA ALA A 31 35.81 4.00 4.25
C ALA A 31 36.66 3.10 5.18
N ASP A 32 36.58 1.80 4.98
CA ASP A 32 37.74 0.93 5.10
C ASP A 32 37.60 -0.36 4.25
N GLU A 33 38.55 -0.51 3.38
CA GLU A 33 38.83 -1.57 2.44
C GLU A 33 39.57 -2.69 3.17
N ILE A 34 39.17 -3.96 3.08
CA ILE A 34 40.06 -5.11 3.28
C ILE A 34 39.75 -6.20 2.25
N ALA A 35 40.77 -6.52 1.50
CA ALA A 35 40.85 -7.52 0.46
C ALA A 35 41.30 -8.90 0.99
N VAL A 36 41.03 -9.94 0.15
CA VAL A 36 41.76 -11.20 -0.10
C VAL A 36 41.49 -12.41 0.79
N ALA A 37 40.93 -13.50 0.22
CA ALA A 37 41.72 -14.65 -0.22
C ALA A 37 40.89 -15.74 -0.88
N ASP A 38 41.32 -16.14 -2.03
CA ASP A 38 41.03 -17.33 -2.82
C ASP A 38 41.13 -18.63 -1.99
N THR A 39 40.14 -19.51 -2.11
CA THR A 39 40.38 -20.96 -1.99
C THR A 39 39.34 -21.73 -2.82
N VAL A 40 39.82 -22.21 -3.97
CA VAL A 40 39.13 -23.19 -4.82
C VAL A 40 39.14 -24.53 -4.13
N VAL A 41 37.99 -25.07 -3.81
CA VAL A 41 37.77 -26.50 -3.58
C VAL A 41 36.63 -26.97 -4.48
N SER A 42 37.06 -27.71 -5.51
CA SER A 42 36.17 -28.44 -6.41
C SER A 42 35.71 -29.70 -5.67
N ASP A 43 34.43 -29.75 -5.33
CA ASP A 43 33.76 -31.00 -4.98
C ASP A 43 32.46 -31.13 -5.79
N SER A 44 32.45 -32.18 -6.61
CA SER A 44 31.33 -32.55 -7.47
C SER A 44 30.18 -33.03 -6.60
N ILE A 45 29.23 -32.12 -6.32
CA ILE A 45 27.96 -32.48 -5.71
C ILE A 45 26.98 -32.77 -6.84
N VAL A 46 26.55 -34.02 -6.90
CA VAL A 46 25.41 -34.50 -7.71
C VAL A 46 24.23 -33.61 -7.38
N ALA A 47 23.78 -32.83 -8.35
CA ALA A 47 22.57 -32.02 -8.22
C ALA A 47 21.36 -32.95 -8.11
N GLU A 48 20.95 -33.20 -6.88
CA GLU A 48 19.60 -33.69 -6.59
C GLU A 48 18.64 -32.58 -7.03
N SER A 49 17.85 -32.82 -8.06
CA SER A 49 16.84 -31.89 -8.54
C SER A 49 15.82 -31.69 -7.41
N VAL A 50 15.98 -30.60 -6.67
CA VAL A 50 14.95 -30.07 -5.78
C VAL A 50 13.77 -29.69 -6.69
N VAL A 51 12.74 -30.54 -6.70
CA VAL A 51 11.44 -30.15 -7.28
C VAL A 51 10.93 -29.04 -6.37
N GLU A 52 11.00 -27.81 -6.83
CA GLU A 52 10.29 -26.70 -6.17
C GLU A 52 8.81 -27.12 -6.04
N PRO A 53 8.23 -27.02 -4.83
CA PRO A 53 6.81 -27.29 -4.67
C PRO A 53 6.04 -26.34 -5.60
N GLU A 54 5.23 -26.88 -6.51
CA GLU A 54 4.26 -26.08 -7.28
C GLU A 54 3.38 -25.36 -6.26
N THR A 55 3.62 -24.09 -6.06
CA THR A 55 2.73 -23.23 -5.26
C THR A 55 1.43 -23.09 -6.04
N GLU A 56 0.32 -23.53 -5.43
CA GLU A 56 -1.00 -23.30 -6.01
C GLU A 56 -1.19 -21.80 -6.32
N PRO A 57 -1.82 -21.45 -7.44
CA PRO A 57 -2.04 -20.05 -7.79
C PRO A 57 -2.82 -19.35 -6.68
N VAL A 58 -2.31 -18.23 -6.24
CA VAL A 58 -2.95 -17.42 -5.20
C VAL A 58 -4.28 -16.89 -5.73
N PHE A 59 -5.37 -17.15 -4.99
CA PHE A 59 -6.68 -16.60 -5.35
C PHE A 59 -6.69 -15.09 -5.11
N ILE A 60 -6.85 -14.31 -6.18
CA ILE A 60 -6.91 -12.85 -6.14
C ILE A 60 -7.88 -12.33 -7.20
N THR A 61 -8.65 -11.30 -6.87
CA THR A 61 -9.57 -10.60 -7.78
C THR A 61 -9.24 -9.11 -7.80
N PRO A 62 -9.73 -8.32 -8.77
CA PRO A 62 -9.59 -6.86 -8.75
C PRO A 62 -10.05 -6.21 -7.44
N ASP A 63 -11.12 -6.71 -6.83
CA ASP A 63 -11.63 -6.19 -5.57
C ASP A 63 -10.76 -6.54 -4.36
N LEU A 64 -10.20 -7.75 -4.34
CA LEU A 64 -9.22 -8.14 -3.32
C LEU A 64 -7.92 -7.33 -3.47
N ALA A 65 -7.47 -7.09 -4.71
CA ALA A 65 -6.30 -6.26 -5.00
C ALA A 65 -6.48 -4.81 -4.52
N PHE A 66 -7.70 -4.26 -4.61
CA PHE A 66 -8.04 -2.94 -4.07
C PHE A 66 -7.79 -2.84 -2.56
N MET A 67 -8.01 -3.91 -1.82
CA MET A 67 -7.76 -3.99 -0.37
C MET A 67 -6.40 -4.62 -0.04
N GLU A 68 -5.54 -4.84 -1.05
CA GLU A 68 -4.21 -5.47 -0.90
C GLU A 68 -4.27 -6.79 -0.11
N VAL A 69 -5.24 -7.64 -0.43
CA VAL A 69 -5.42 -8.97 0.17
C VAL A 69 -5.60 -10.05 -0.90
N HIS A 70 -5.36 -11.29 -0.52
CA HIS A 70 -5.53 -12.47 -1.36
C HIS A 70 -6.09 -13.63 -0.56
N GLY A 71 -6.53 -14.68 -1.24
CA GLY A 71 -7.22 -15.82 -0.63
C GLY A 71 -8.73 -15.60 -0.53
N HIS A 72 -9.45 -16.57 0.05
CA HIS A 72 -10.90 -16.50 0.20
C HIS A 72 -11.32 -15.59 1.35
N VAL A 73 -11.04 -14.29 1.19
CA VAL A 73 -11.32 -13.27 2.20
C VAL A 73 -12.81 -12.97 2.23
N LYS A 74 -13.38 -12.94 3.45
CA LYS A 74 -14.76 -12.54 3.73
C LYS A 74 -14.85 -11.07 4.08
N SER A 75 -13.92 -10.54 4.88
CA SER A 75 -13.88 -9.13 5.22
C SER A 75 -12.49 -8.66 5.59
N VAL A 76 -12.24 -7.36 5.35
CA VAL A 76 -11.08 -6.62 5.84
C VAL A 76 -11.58 -5.42 6.61
N GLU A 77 -11.07 -5.17 7.82
CA GLU A 77 -11.41 -4.03 8.65
C GLU A 77 -10.15 -3.40 9.22
N TYR A 78 -9.95 -2.12 8.92
CA TYR A 78 -8.86 -1.32 9.44
C TYR A 78 -9.20 -0.69 10.78
N ALA A 79 -8.20 -0.47 11.61
CA ALA A 79 -8.38 0.22 12.89
C ALA A 79 -8.93 1.65 12.76
N SER A 80 -8.81 2.27 11.59
CA SER A 80 -9.42 3.57 11.26
C SER A 80 -10.95 3.50 11.09
N GLY A 81 -11.53 2.31 10.95
CA GLY A 81 -12.96 2.10 10.66
C GLY A 81 -13.25 1.82 9.18
N ARG A 82 -12.27 1.94 8.28
CA ARG A 82 -12.41 1.51 6.88
C ARG A 82 -12.65 0.02 6.82
N LYS A 83 -13.62 -0.42 6.00
CA LYS A 83 -14.03 -1.82 5.93
C LYS A 83 -14.48 -2.21 4.53
N ALA A 84 -14.16 -3.44 4.13
CA ALA A 84 -14.71 -4.10 2.95
C ALA A 84 -15.25 -5.48 3.30
N ILE A 85 -16.37 -5.88 2.68
CA ILE A 85 -16.95 -7.23 2.75
C ILE A 85 -16.99 -7.79 1.33
N PHE A 86 -16.64 -9.07 1.19
CA PHE A 86 -16.58 -9.77 -0.09
C PHE A 86 -17.53 -10.96 -0.10
N ASP A 87 -17.98 -11.37 -1.30
CA ASP A 87 -18.62 -12.65 -1.52
C ASP A 87 -17.58 -13.79 -1.68
N GLU A 88 -18.03 -15.04 -1.75
CA GLU A 88 -17.14 -16.22 -1.92
C GLU A 88 -16.35 -16.20 -3.23
N LYS A 89 -16.74 -15.36 -4.19
CA LYS A 89 -16.02 -15.17 -5.45
C LYS A 89 -14.99 -14.05 -5.38
N GLY A 90 -14.86 -13.39 -4.23
CA GLY A 90 -13.96 -12.28 -4.03
C GLY A 90 -14.44 -10.95 -4.62
N ASN A 91 -15.74 -10.81 -4.94
CA ASN A 91 -16.31 -9.52 -5.32
C ASN A 91 -16.70 -8.74 -4.07
N MET A 92 -16.40 -7.46 -4.04
CA MET A 92 -16.77 -6.58 -2.94
C MET A 92 -18.26 -6.25 -2.98
N VAL A 93 -18.95 -6.56 -1.87
CA VAL A 93 -20.40 -6.36 -1.71
C VAL A 93 -20.73 -5.21 -0.79
N GLU A 94 -19.79 -4.76 0.04
CA GLU A 94 -19.90 -3.61 0.92
C GLU A 94 -18.55 -2.93 1.08
N TYR A 95 -18.55 -1.61 1.05
CA TYR A 95 -17.36 -0.81 1.31
C TYR A 95 -17.72 0.44 2.11
N VAL A 96 -16.98 0.67 3.19
CA VAL A 96 -17.14 1.82 4.08
C VAL A 96 -15.79 2.46 4.27
N THR A 97 -15.70 3.78 4.13
CA THR A 97 -14.54 4.58 4.50
C THR A 97 -14.69 5.11 5.93
N GLU A 98 -13.59 5.57 6.50
CA GLU A 98 -13.59 6.24 7.82
C GLU A 98 -14.36 7.55 7.82
N TYR A 99 -14.62 8.14 6.64
CA TYR A 99 -15.31 9.41 6.47
C TYR A 99 -16.75 9.27 5.98
N SER A 100 -17.14 8.11 5.44
CA SER A 100 -18.46 7.93 4.83
C SER A 100 -19.59 8.08 5.82
N GLY A 101 -19.41 7.71 7.10
CA GLY A 101 -20.50 7.73 8.07
C GLY A 101 -21.73 6.96 7.58
N ASP A 102 -22.85 7.67 7.39
CA ASP A 102 -24.07 7.12 6.81
C ASP A 102 -24.18 7.31 5.28
N PHE A 103 -23.15 7.86 4.62
CA PHE A 103 -23.13 8.03 3.17
C PHE A 103 -22.75 6.73 2.48
N GLU A 104 -23.43 6.44 1.37
CA GLU A 104 -23.06 5.37 0.47
C GLU A 104 -21.81 5.77 -0.32
N VAL A 105 -20.80 4.90 -0.35
CA VAL A 105 -19.60 5.12 -1.16
C VAL A 105 -19.89 4.73 -2.61
N PHE A 106 -19.74 5.68 -3.52
CA PHE A 106 -19.84 5.42 -4.96
C PHE A 106 -18.53 4.86 -5.48
N ILE A 107 -18.60 3.76 -6.25
CA ILE A 107 -17.46 3.03 -6.76
C ILE A 107 -17.47 3.06 -8.29
N GLY A 108 -16.44 3.65 -8.88
CA GLY A 108 -16.19 3.62 -10.32
C GLY A 108 -15.27 2.46 -10.69
N ARG A 109 -15.61 1.74 -11.77
CA ARG A 109 -14.81 0.61 -12.26
C ARG A 109 -14.43 0.81 -13.73
N ASP A 110 -13.29 0.24 -14.13
CA ASP A 110 -12.93 0.11 -15.53
C ASP A 110 -13.57 -1.14 -16.19
N ASP A 111 -13.28 -1.34 -17.49
CA ASP A 111 -13.83 -2.44 -18.28
C ASP A 111 -13.35 -3.84 -17.82
N ASP A 112 -12.24 -3.92 -17.10
CA ASP A 112 -11.68 -5.15 -16.52
C ASP A 112 -12.16 -5.40 -15.09
N GLY A 113 -13.02 -4.52 -14.56
CA GLY A 113 -13.63 -4.62 -13.23
C GLY A 113 -12.80 -4.05 -12.09
N TYR A 114 -11.62 -3.45 -12.35
CA TYR A 114 -10.84 -2.79 -11.32
C TYR A 114 -11.53 -1.52 -10.82
N ILE A 115 -11.47 -1.28 -9.51
CA ILE A 115 -11.98 -0.05 -8.89
C ILE A 115 -11.00 1.08 -9.19
N VAL A 116 -11.37 1.98 -10.11
CA VAL A 116 -10.51 3.11 -10.52
C VAL A 116 -10.83 4.41 -9.82
N SER A 117 -11.96 4.48 -9.13
CA SER A 117 -12.31 5.64 -8.29
C SER A 117 -13.30 5.29 -7.19
N THR A 118 -13.26 6.05 -6.11
CA THR A 118 -14.30 6.09 -5.09
C THR A 118 -14.71 7.53 -4.80
N TYR A 119 -15.95 7.71 -4.28
CA TYR A 119 -16.43 8.98 -3.77
C TYR A 119 -17.31 8.71 -2.56
N ASP A 120 -16.98 9.25 -1.42
CA ASP A 120 -17.67 9.04 -0.13
C ASP A 120 -18.31 10.33 0.42
N GLY A 121 -18.50 11.32 -0.42
CA GLY A 121 -19.10 12.60 -0.04
C GLY A 121 -18.14 13.47 0.79
N PRO A 122 -18.14 13.33 2.13
CA PRO A 122 -17.28 14.15 2.99
C PRO A 122 -15.79 13.96 2.81
N GLY A 123 -15.35 12.74 2.49
CA GLY A 123 -13.94 12.41 2.26
C GLY A 123 -13.45 12.78 0.85
N GLY A 124 -14.36 13.03 -0.08
CA GLY A 124 -14.01 13.42 -1.45
C GLY A 124 -13.85 12.25 -2.41
N SER A 125 -13.05 12.46 -3.45
CA SER A 125 -12.80 11.48 -4.50
C SER A 125 -11.37 10.96 -4.43
N GLU A 126 -11.22 9.65 -4.59
CA GLU A 126 -9.94 8.98 -4.75
C GLU A 126 -9.87 8.27 -6.09
N MET A 127 -8.67 8.15 -6.63
CA MET A 127 -8.37 7.41 -7.87
C MET A 127 -7.32 6.35 -7.62
N PHE A 128 -7.36 5.28 -8.41
CA PHE A 128 -6.52 4.09 -8.20
C PHE A 128 -5.90 3.60 -9.50
N GLY A 129 -4.62 3.25 -9.45
CA GLY A 129 -3.86 2.65 -10.54
C GLY A 129 -3.39 1.24 -10.19
N TYR A 130 -3.35 0.33 -11.20
CA TYR A 130 -3.02 -1.08 -11.01
C TYR A 130 -1.94 -1.58 -11.96
N ASP A 131 -1.08 -2.46 -11.46
CA ASP A 131 -0.35 -3.44 -12.25
C ASP A 131 -1.31 -4.61 -12.52
N LYS A 132 -1.96 -4.60 -13.70
CA LYS A 132 -2.97 -5.60 -14.06
C LYS A 132 -2.39 -6.99 -14.31
N GLU A 133 -1.11 -7.09 -14.70
CA GLU A 133 -0.43 -8.39 -14.89
C GLU A 133 -0.24 -9.11 -13.55
N LYS A 134 0.02 -8.37 -12.49
CA LYS A 134 0.23 -8.90 -11.14
C LYS A 134 -1.02 -8.77 -10.26
N VAL A 135 -2.11 -8.22 -10.80
CA VAL A 135 -3.37 -7.98 -10.08
C VAL A 135 -3.14 -7.26 -8.74
N ARG A 136 -2.48 -6.10 -8.76
CA ARG A 136 -2.16 -5.35 -7.54
C ARG A 136 -2.27 -3.85 -7.72
N LEU A 137 -2.64 -3.17 -6.65
CA LEU A 137 -2.68 -1.71 -6.56
C LEU A 137 -1.24 -1.16 -6.59
N ILE A 138 -0.98 -0.14 -7.42
CA ILE A 138 0.35 0.50 -7.50
C ILE A 138 0.30 2.00 -7.29
N GLN A 139 -0.89 2.60 -7.28
CA GLN A 139 -1.05 4.03 -7.15
C GLN A 139 -2.38 4.37 -6.51
N THR A 140 -2.37 5.40 -5.66
CA THR A 140 -3.56 6.11 -5.20
C THR A 140 -3.38 7.60 -5.44
N ALA A 141 -4.48 8.31 -5.74
CA ALA A 141 -4.45 9.75 -5.85
C ALA A 141 -5.77 10.34 -5.35
N ALA A 142 -5.70 11.53 -4.78
CA ALA A 142 -6.87 12.28 -4.33
C ALA A 142 -6.68 13.76 -4.65
N GLY A 143 -7.79 14.49 -4.80
CA GLY A 143 -7.72 15.93 -5.07
C GLY A 143 -8.99 16.64 -4.67
N ASP A 144 -8.83 17.90 -4.21
CA ASP A 144 -9.91 18.82 -3.92
C ASP A 144 -9.52 20.23 -4.39
N GLY A 145 -10.17 20.67 -5.48
CA GLY A 145 -9.90 21.98 -6.07
C GLY A 145 -8.47 22.14 -6.57
N SER A 146 -7.65 22.96 -5.88
CA SER A 146 -6.24 23.17 -6.23
C SER A 146 -5.29 22.16 -5.61
N LEU A 147 -5.74 21.41 -4.61
CA LEU A 147 -4.91 20.45 -3.89
C LEU A 147 -4.97 19.09 -4.58
N TYR A 148 -3.82 18.48 -4.77
CA TYR A 148 -3.67 17.14 -5.34
C TYR A 148 -2.60 16.37 -4.58
N SER A 149 -2.90 15.14 -4.25
CA SER A 149 -1.96 14.22 -3.61
C SER A 149 -1.95 12.90 -4.35
N GLU A 150 -0.78 12.34 -4.54
CA GLU A 150 -0.55 11.04 -5.18
C GLU A 150 0.41 10.22 -4.33
N CYS A 151 0.18 8.92 -4.28
CA CYS A 151 1.07 7.95 -3.66
C CYS A 151 1.30 6.77 -4.61
N ASN A 152 2.57 6.50 -4.94
CA ASN A 152 2.99 5.35 -5.72
C ASN A 152 3.64 4.32 -4.81
N PHE A 153 3.39 3.03 -5.07
CA PHE A 153 3.81 1.91 -4.24
C PHE A 153 4.95 1.14 -4.91
N ASP A 154 6.06 0.97 -4.21
CA ASP A 154 7.13 0.06 -4.62
C ASP A 154 6.97 -1.28 -3.91
N TYR A 155 7.23 -2.35 -4.64
CA TYR A 155 7.10 -3.73 -4.19
C TYR A 155 8.41 -4.50 -4.30
N ASP A 156 8.64 -5.43 -3.37
CA ASP A 156 9.71 -6.42 -3.49
C ASP A 156 9.34 -7.55 -4.50
N GLU A 157 10.27 -8.47 -4.73
CA GLU A 157 10.04 -9.63 -5.59
C GLU A 157 8.96 -10.58 -5.06
N GLY A 158 8.73 -10.58 -3.75
CA GLY A 158 7.69 -11.36 -3.08
C GLY A 158 6.30 -10.72 -3.12
N GLY A 159 6.16 -9.51 -3.72
CA GLY A 159 4.90 -8.79 -3.82
C GLY A 159 4.51 -8.04 -2.55
N ASN A 160 5.44 -7.82 -1.62
CA ASN A 160 5.20 -7.00 -0.45
C ASN A 160 5.51 -5.54 -0.76
N VAL A 161 4.67 -4.61 -0.33
CA VAL A 161 4.98 -3.18 -0.39
C VAL A 161 6.17 -2.87 0.51
N ILE A 162 7.16 -2.14 -0.04
CA ILE A 162 8.41 -1.79 0.66
C ILE A 162 8.60 -0.28 0.79
N ARG A 163 7.88 0.52 -0.03
CA ARG A 163 7.98 1.98 0.00
C ARG A 163 6.75 2.64 -0.58
N TYR A 164 6.41 3.77 -0.01
CA TYR A 164 5.46 4.75 -0.53
C TYR A 164 6.21 5.98 -1.02
N ASN A 165 5.88 6.44 -2.24
CA ASN A 165 6.42 7.65 -2.85
C ASN A 165 5.26 8.64 -3.03
N PHE A 166 5.34 9.78 -2.37
CA PHE A 166 4.28 10.78 -2.30
C PHE A 166 4.61 12.00 -3.16
N VAL A 167 3.58 12.58 -3.74
CA VAL A 167 3.62 13.86 -4.42
C VAL A 167 2.42 14.68 -3.94
N ASP A 168 2.67 15.84 -3.35
CA ASP A 168 1.65 16.78 -2.94
C ASP A 168 1.79 18.09 -3.77
N GLU A 169 0.69 18.54 -4.37
CA GLU A 169 0.65 19.74 -5.18
C GLU A 169 -0.41 20.71 -4.66
N ASP A 170 -0.06 21.97 -4.50
CA ASP A 170 -1.01 23.08 -4.44
C ASP A 170 -0.88 23.92 -5.70
N ARG A 171 -1.83 23.74 -6.62
CA ARG A 171 -1.86 24.42 -7.92
C ARG A 171 -2.21 25.90 -7.81
N ALA A 172 -2.82 26.34 -6.72
CA ALA A 172 -3.11 27.75 -6.48
C ALA A 172 -1.87 28.51 -5.98
N GLU A 173 -1.00 27.85 -5.24
CA GLU A 173 0.26 28.41 -4.75
C GLU A 173 1.47 28.01 -5.61
N GLU A 174 1.26 27.19 -6.66
CA GLU A 174 2.30 26.64 -7.54
C GLU A 174 3.41 25.91 -6.76
N THR A 175 3.04 25.21 -5.69
CA THR A 175 3.97 24.42 -4.87
C THR A 175 3.82 22.93 -5.16
N ARG A 176 4.94 22.20 -5.07
CA ARG A 176 5.02 20.75 -5.20
C ARG A 176 6.06 20.20 -4.25
N ASP A 177 5.64 19.28 -3.41
CA ASP A 177 6.49 18.57 -2.49
C ASP A 177 6.53 17.08 -2.86
N GLU A 178 7.72 16.48 -2.83
CA GLU A 178 7.93 15.06 -3.08
C GLU A 178 8.70 14.46 -1.91
N TRP A 179 8.22 13.31 -1.43
CA TRP A 179 8.87 12.60 -0.34
C TRP A 179 8.56 11.10 -0.40
N SER A 180 9.32 10.29 0.34
CA SER A 180 9.07 8.85 0.41
C SER A 180 9.19 8.34 1.83
N ALA A 181 8.54 7.20 2.09
CA ALA A 181 8.61 6.50 3.37
C ALA A 181 8.76 5.00 3.12
N ASP A 182 9.76 4.40 3.76
CA ASP A 182 9.93 2.95 3.73
C ASP A 182 8.81 2.28 4.53
N VAL A 183 8.41 1.10 4.07
CA VAL A 183 7.36 0.28 4.68
C VAL A 183 7.97 -0.96 5.28
N GLU A 184 7.66 -1.22 6.54
CA GLU A 184 8.00 -2.44 7.27
C GLU A 184 6.72 -3.23 7.54
N ILE A 185 6.63 -4.46 7.04
CA ILE A 185 5.56 -5.38 7.40
C ILE A 185 5.91 -5.99 8.76
N VAL A 186 5.18 -5.59 9.80
CA VAL A 186 5.42 -6.00 11.19
C VAL A 186 4.78 -7.36 11.48
N ALA A 187 3.60 -7.62 10.92
CA ALA A 187 2.89 -8.89 11.11
C ALA A 187 2.14 -9.31 9.84
N LYS A 188 2.05 -10.62 9.65
CA LYS A 188 1.24 -11.29 8.63
C LYS A 188 0.38 -12.35 9.28
N ASP A 189 -0.75 -12.68 8.64
CA ASP A 189 -1.55 -13.85 9.00
C ASP A 189 -1.01 -15.15 8.37
N GLU A 190 -1.70 -16.25 8.61
CA GLU A 190 -1.34 -17.58 8.12
C GLU A 190 -1.46 -17.70 6.59
N GLN A 191 -2.24 -16.81 5.94
CA GLN A 191 -2.39 -16.74 4.49
C GLN A 191 -1.34 -15.87 3.82
N GLY A 192 -0.47 -15.20 4.61
CA GLY A 192 0.58 -14.31 4.12
C GLY A 192 0.15 -12.86 3.91
N ASN A 193 -1.11 -12.50 4.16
CA ASN A 193 -1.58 -11.13 4.12
C ASN A 193 -1.03 -10.35 5.31
N TRP A 194 -0.58 -9.11 5.09
CA TRP A 194 -0.14 -8.29 6.21
C TRP A 194 -1.33 -7.89 7.11
N THR A 195 -1.10 -7.86 8.41
CA THR A 195 -2.09 -7.44 9.43
C THR A 195 -1.62 -6.24 10.22
N GLU A 196 -0.31 -5.99 10.22
CA GLU A 196 0.29 -4.79 10.80
C GLU A 196 1.47 -4.34 9.93
N LEU A 197 1.50 -3.06 9.60
CA LEU A 197 2.63 -2.43 8.93
C LEU A 197 3.02 -1.12 9.59
N LYS A 198 4.27 -0.71 9.38
CA LYS A 198 4.82 0.57 9.78
C LYS A 198 5.33 1.31 8.56
N SER A 199 5.14 2.63 8.54
CA SER A 199 5.82 3.52 7.62
C SER A 199 6.10 4.84 8.32
N GLY A 200 7.37 5.21 8.43
CA GLY A 200 7.80 6.29 9.32
C GLY A 200 7.35 6.04 10.76
N ASP A 201 6.69 7.02 11.38
CA ASP A 201 6.18 6.93 12.75
C ASP A 201 4.75 6.33 12.84
N ALA A 202 4.11 6.08 11.70
CA ALA A 202 2.75 5.57 11.68
C ALA A 202 2.72 4.03 11.69
N THR A 203 1.72 3.49 12.37
CA THR A 203 1.42 2.06 12.40
C THR A 203 -0.01 1.84 11.96
N VAL A 204 -0.18 0.92 11.01
CA VAL A 204 -1.46 0.54 10.46
C VAL A 204 -1.75 -0.89 10.85
N LYS A 205 -3.00 -1.11 11.32
CA LYS A 205 -3.48 -2.44 11.68
C LYS A 205 -4.79 -2.73 10.96
N ARG A 206 -4.94 -3.98 10.56
CA ARG A 206 -6.19 -4.48 10.02
C ARG A 206 -6.48 -5.90 10.49
N THR A 207 -7.76 -6.25 10.51
CA THR A 207 -8.27 -7.60 10.77
C THR A 207 -8.79 -8.18 9.47
N ILE A 208 -8.43 -9.41 9.16
CA ILE A 208 -8.87 -10.13 7.95
C ILE A 208 -9.63 -11.36 8.42
N ILE A 209 -10.83 -11.59 7.87
CA ILE A 209 -11.66 -12.76 8.14
C ILE A 209 -11.83 -13.51 6.83
N TYR A 210 -11.68 -14.82 6.88
CA TYR A 210 -11.81 -15.74 5.75
C TYR A 210 -13.13 -16.54 5.82
N TYR A 211 -13.52 -17.10 4.68
CA TYR A 211 -14.65 -18.05 4.58
C TYR A 211 -14.31 -19.41 5.18
#